data_71859b7b4f9f7766a82407074e59661c
#
_entry.id   71859b7b4f9f7766a82407074e59661c
#
_cell.length_a   1.000
_cell.length_b   1.000
_cell.length_c   1.000
_cell.angle_alpha   90.00
_cell.angle_beta   90.00
_cell.angle_gamma   90.00
#
_symmetry.space_group_name_H-M   'P 1'
#
loop_
_entity.id
_entity.type
_entity.pdbx_description
1 polymer ?
#
loop_
_entity_poly.entity_id
_entity_poly.type
_entity_poly.pdbx_seq_one_letter_code
_entity_poly.pdbx_strand_id
1 'polypeptide(L)'
;QWSLVGSEMCIRDRIKPGIKCSQICEELNDLFASLGYLQYRTFGYGHSFGMLSHFYGREAGLELREDIDTVLEENMVISMEPMIMIPEGKPGAGGYREHDILVIKNDSVENITKFPFGPEHNVIKS
;
A
#
# COMPACT_ATOMS: atom_id res chain seq x y z
N GLN A 1 -1.27 -5.78 12.86
CA GLN A 1 -0.26 -4.77 12.50
C GLN A 1 0.94 -5.38 11.80
N TRP A 2 1.50 -6.47 12.34
CA TRP A 2 2.57 -7.22 11.66
C TRP A 2 2.13 -7.74 10.29
N SER A 3 0.85 -8.07 10.13
CA SER A 3 0.29 -8.51 8.85
C SER A 3 0.38 -7.43 7.78
N LEU A 4 0.15 -6.16 8.14
CA LEU A 4 0.27 -5.04 7.21
C LEU A 4 1.73 -4.84 6.77
N VAL A 5 2.67 -4.88 7.73
CA VAL A 5 4.10 -4.77 7.43
C VAL A 5 4.54 -5.90 6.50
N GLY A 6 4.18 -7.14 6.83
CA GLY A 6 4.51 -8.29 6.01
C GLY A 6 3.91 -8.22 4.62
N SER A 7 2.66 -7.77 4.51
CA SER A 7 1.98 -7.59 3.21
C SER A 7 2.70 -6.59 2.33
N GLU A 8 3.06 -5.44 2.89
CA GLU A 8 3.78 -4.42 2.13
C GLU A 8 5.14 -4.93 1.67
N MET A 9 5.89 -5.58 2.56
CA MET A 9 7.21 -6.11 2.23
C MET A 9 7.14 -7.19 1.16
N CYS A 10 6.15 -8.08 1.21
CA CYS A 10 5.98 -9.13 0.22
C CYS A 10 5.62 -8.58 -1.16
N ILE A 11 4.75 -7.57 -1.22
CA ILE A 11 4.29 -7.05 -2.50
C ILE A 11 5.31 -6.10 -3.14
N ARG A 12 6.16 -5.48 -2.34
CA ARG A 12 7.13 -4.51 -2.84
C ARG A 12 8.02 -5.08 -3.93
N ASP A 13 8.40 -6.34 -3.80
CA ASP A 13 9.24 -7.02 -4.79
C ASP A 13 8.54 -7.23 -6.15
N ARG A 14 7.22 -7.12 -6.17
CA ARG A 14 6.40 -7.26 -7.37
C ARG A 14 6.20 -5.94 -8.11
N ILE A 15 6.44 -4.81 -7.44
CA ILE A 15 6.22 -3.49 -8.01
C ILE A 15 7.42 -3.13 -8.86
N LYS A 16 7.20 -3.02 -10.16
CA LYS A 16 8.24 -2.70 -11.14
C LYS A 16 7.57 -2.18 -12.42
N PRO A 17 8.31 -1.57 -13.34
CA PRO A 17 7.74 -1.14 -14.62
C PRO A 17 7.08 -2.31 -15.35
N GLY A 18 5.95 -2.02 -15.97
CA GLY A 18 5.19 -3.01 -16.74
C GLY A 18 4.05 -3.67 -16.00
N ILE A 19 3.97 -3.56 -14.67
CA ILE A 19 2.85 -4.11 -13.91
C ILE A 19 1.71 -3.10 -13.85
N LYS A 20 0.47 -3.59 -13.88
CA LYS A 20 -0.71 -2.73 -13.75
C LYS A 20 -1.07 -2.50 -12.29
N CYS A 21 -1.63 -1.32 -12.01
CA CYS A 21 -2.15 -1.01 -10.68
C CYS A 21 -3.18 -2.06 -10.21
N SER A 22 -4.07 -2.49 -11.10
CA SER A 22 -5.06 -3.52 -10.78
C SER A 22 -4.42 -4.85 -10.37
N GLN A 23 -3.32 -5.24 -11.01
CA GLN A 23 -2.61 -6.48 -10.67
C GLN A 23 -2.03 -6.42 -9.26
N ILE A 24 -1.43 -5.29 -8.89
CA ILE A 24 -0.90 -5.09 -7.53
C ILE A 24 -2.04 -5.17 -6.52
N CYS A 25 -3.16 -4.54 -6.82
CA CYS A 25 -4.33 -4.55 -5.95
C CYS A 25 -4.87 -5.97 -5.76
N GLU A 26 -4.98 -6.74 -6.84
CA GLU A 26 -5.44 -8.12 -6.78
C GLU A 26 -4.54 -8.99 -5.92
N GLU A 27 -3.23 -8.87 -6.08
CA GLU A 27 -2.26 -9.61 -5.27
C GLU A 27 -2.37 -9.27 -3.78
N LEU A 28 -2.54 -7.99 -3.45
CA LEU A 28 -2.76 -7.58 -2.06
C LEU A 28 -4.10 -8.07 -1.52
N ASN A 29 -5.15 -8.03 -2.34
CA ASN A 29 -6.45 -8.58 -1.95
C ASN A 29 -6.35 -10.07 -1.63
N ASP A 30 -5.67 -10.84 -2.46
CA ASP A 30 -5.46 -12.26 -2.22
C ASP A 30 -4.70 -12.50 -0.92
N LEU A 31 -3.69 -11.71 -0.66
CA LEU A 31 -2.91 -11.81 0.56
C LEU A 31 -3.76 -11.49 1.80
N PHE A 32 -4.52 -10.41 1.77
CA PHE A 32 -5.40 -10.05 2.88
C PHE A 32 -6.53 -11.06 3.06
N ALA A 33 -7.05 -11.63 1.98
CA ALA A 33 -8.05 -12.68 2.07
C ALA A 33 -7.48 -13.92 2.77
N SER A 34 -6.25 -14.30 2.45
CA SER A 34 -5.58 -15.44 3.09
C SER A 34 -5.34 -15.23 4.58
N LEU A 35 -5.19 -13.97 5.00
CA LEU A 35 -5.01 -13.59 6.40
C LEU A 35 -6.33 -13.33 7.13
N GLY A 36 -7.46 -13.34 6.42
CA GLY A 36 -8.79 -13.10 6.99
C GLY A 36 -9.11 -11.62 7.22
N TYR A 37 -8.39 -10.71 6.58
CA TYR A 37 -8.56 -9.26 6.80
C TYR A 37 -9.16 -8.50 5.63
N LEU A 38 -9.43 -9.15 4.50
CA LEU A 38 -9.92 -8.44 3.31
C LEU A 38 -11.22 -7.66 3.56
N GLN A 39 -12.13 -8.21 4.37
CA GLN A 39 -13.39 -7.54 4.69
C GLN A 39 -13.21 -6.25 5.49
N TYR A 40 -12.04 -6.01 6.04
CA TYR A 40 -11.74 -4.80 6.82
C TYR A 40 -10.98 -3.74 6.03
N ARG A 41 -10.71 -3.99 4.78
CA ARG A 41 -10.07 -3.01 3.90
C ARG A 41 -11.00 -1.81 3.68
N THR A 42 -10.42 -0.59 3.71
CA THR A 42 -11.19 0.65 3.59
C THR A 42 -11.05 1.34 2.25
N PHE A 43 -9.82 1.46 1.75
CA PHE A 43 -9.51 2.20 0.52
C PHE A 43 -8.65 1.35 -0.39
N GLY A 44 -8.28 1.91 -1.54
CA GLY A 44 -7.21 1.37 -2.37
C GLY A 44 -5.89 1.36 -1.60
N TYR A 45 -4.89 0.67 -2.15
CA TYR A 45 -3.63 0.44 -1.42
C TYR A 45 -2.59 1.53 -1.64
N GLY A 46 -2.85 2.48 -2.51
CA GLY A 46 -1.93 3.57 -2.74
C GLY A 46 -2.38 4.48 -3.88
N HIS A 47 -1.61 5.50 -4.13
CA HIS A 47 -1.91 6.50 -5.14
C HIS A 47 -0.62 7.15 -5.65
N SER A 48 -0.73 7.98 -6.69
CA SER A 48 0.38 8.80 -7.14
C SER A 48 0.79 9.80 -6.06
N PHE A 49 2.06 10.09 -6.01
CA PHE A 49 2.63 11.02 -5.04
C PHE A 49 3.59 11.97 -5.75
N GLY A 50 3.46 13.26 -5.51
CA GLY A 50 4.29 14.28 -6.15
C GLY A 50 4.30 15.57 -5.37
N MET A 51 4.21 16.70 -6.05
CA MET A 51 4.16 18.01 -5.39
C MET A 51 2.97 18.12 -4.44
N LEU A 52 1.87 17.45 -4.77
CA LEU A 52 0.76 17.26 -3.87
C LEU A 52 0.81 15.84 -3.33
N SER A 53 0.55 15.68 -2.04
CA SER A 53 0.56 14.35 -1.43
C SER A 53 -0.49 13.41 -2.03
N HIS A 54 -1.59 13.96 -2.52
CA HIS A 54 -2.60 13.24 -3.29
C HIS A 54 -2.72 13.92 -4.63
N PHE A 55 -2.26 13.24 -5.66
CA PHE A 55 -2.37 13.74 -7.01
C PHE A 55 -3.37 12.88 -7.77
N TYR A 56 -4.61 13.32 -7.77
CA TYR A 56 -5.71 12.66 -8.46
C TYR A 56 -6.06 13.40 -9.73
N GLY A 57 -6.89 12.80 -10.52
CA GLY A 57 -7.43 13.37 -11.71
C GLY A 57 -7.10 12.53 -12.91
N ARG A 58 -7.51 12.98 -14.07
CA ARG A 58 -7.34 12.23 -15.31
C ARG A 58 -5.88 12.00 -15.65
N GLU A 59 -5.08 13.01 -15.42
CA GLU A 59 -3.66 13.01 -15.70
C GLU A 59 -2.90 12.07 -14.76
N ALA A 60 -3.40 11.88 -13.56
CA ALA A 60 -2.79 10.94 -12.64
C ALA A 60 -3.19 9.50 -12.98
N GLY A 61 -4.49 9.22 -12.98
CA GLY A 61 -5.02 7.90 -13.28
C GLY A 61 -4.30 6.77 -12.56
N LEU A 62 -3.70 7.08 -11.40
CA LEU A 62 -2.79 6.16 -10.74
C LEU A 62 -3.22 5.97 -9.29
N GLU A 63 -4.01 4.94 -9.10
CA GLU A 63 -4.36 4.42 -7.77
C GLU A 63 -4.24 2.91 -7.79
N LEU A 64 -3.81 2.33 -6.69
CA LEU A 64 -3.72 0.87 -6.54
C LEU A 64 -5.09 0.32 -6.18
N ARG A 65 -5.95 0.25 -7.18
CA ARG A 65 -7.33 -0.23 -7.08
C ARG A 65 -7.63 -1.24 -8.18
N GLU A 66 -8.67 -2.03 -7.98
CA GLU A 66 -9.05 -3.11 -8.89
C GLU A 66 -9.46 -2.59 -10.27
N ASP A 67 -9.99 -1.38 -10.33
CA ASP A 67 -10.55 -0.78 -11.55
C ASP A 67 -9.55 0.12 -12.30
N ILE A 68 -8.30 0.16 -11.86
CA ILE A 68 -7.27 1.01 -12.46
C ILE A 68 -6.23 0.16 -13.17
N ASP A 69 -6.23 0.21 -14.49
CA ASP A 69 -5.32 -0.57 -15.33
C ASP A 69 -4.06 0.20 -15.77
N THR A 70 -3.79 1.32 -15.13
CA THR A 70 -2.58 2.09 -15.41
C THR A 70 -1.35 1.22 -15.20
N VAL A 71 -0.48 1.20 -16.21
CA VAL A 71 0.78 0.46 -16.16
C VAL A 71 1.84 1.34 -15.50
N LEU A 72 2.52 0.77 -14.52
CA LEU A 72 3.60 1.49 -13.84
C LEU A 72 4.81 1.62 -14.74
N GLU A 73 5.46 2.77 -14.68
CA GLU A 73 6.64 3.10 -15.47
C GLU A 73 7.76 3.57 -14.56
N GLU A 74 8.99 3.45 -15.07
CA GLU A 74 10.17 3.96 -14.37
C GLU A 74 10.02 5.44 -14.03
N ASN A 75 10.49 5.83 -12.88
CA ASN A 75 10.46 7.18 -12.30
C ASN A 75 9.09 7.64 -11.79
N MET A 76 8.06 6.81 -11.86
CA MET A 76 6.83 7.10 -11.14
C MET A 76 7.05 7.02 -9.63
N VAL A 77 6.37 7.89 -8.91
CA VAL A 77 6.39 7.92 -7.44
C VAL A 77 5.00 7.59 -6.94
N ILE A 78 4.89 6.57 -6.11
CA ILE A 78 3.62 6.11 -5.57
C ILE A 78 3.68 6.00 -4.06
N SER A 79 2.54 6.17 -3.41
CA SER A 79 2.38 5.76 -2.02
C SER A 79 1.96 4.28 -1.98
N MET A 80 2.43 3.58 -0.98
CA MET A 80 1.96 2.23 -0.64
C MET A 80 1.45 2.31 0.79
N GLU A 81 0.12 2.23 0.96
CA GLU A 81 -0.49 2.48 2.25
C GLU A 81 -1.66 1.53 2.54
N PRO A 82 -1.39 0.24 2.64
CA PRO A 82 -2.44 -0.70 3.01
C PRO A 82 -3.04 -0.32 4.37
N MET A 83 -4.36 -0.34 4.44
CA MET A 83 -5.08 0.04 5.65
C MET A 83 -6.25 -0.89 5.88
N ILE A 84 -6.42 -1.30 7.13
CA ILE A 84 -7.59 -2.04 7.57
C ILE A 84 -8.22 -1.37 8.77
N MET A 85 -9.54 -1.50 8.92
CA MET A 85 -10.27 -1.07 10.11
C MET A 85 -11.06 -2.24 10.67
N ILE A 86 -10.71 -2.64 11.88
CA ILE A 86 -11.42 -3.71 12.59
C ILE A 86 -12.47 -3.05 13.49
N PRO A 87 -13.76 -3.42 13.34
CA PRO A 87 -14.84 -2.78 14.09
C PRO A 87 -14.72 -2.98 15.59
N GLU A 88 -15.27 -2.03 16.33
CA GLU A 88 -15.39 -2.13 17.77
C GLU A 88 -16.16 -3.41 18.15
N GLY A 89 -15.72 -4.04 19.21
CA GLY A 89 -16.30 -5.30 19.69
C GLY A 89 -15.66 -6.56 19.13
N LYS A 90 -14.75 -6.43 18.17
CA LYS A 90 -13.99 -7.57 17.65
C LYS A 90 -12.56 -7.55 18.17
N PRO A 91 -11.90 -8.74 18.28
CA PRO A 91 -10.51 -8.79 18.72
C PRO A 91 -9.62 -7.95 17.80
N GLY A 92 -8.78 -7.10 18.41
CA GLY A 92 -7.89 -6.22 17.66
C GLY A 92 -8.56 -5.00 17.05
N ALA A 93 -9.73 -4.58 17.56
CA ALA A 93 -10.44 -3.41 17.05
C ALA A 93 -9.54 -2.18 16.95
N GLY A 94 -9.68 -1.44 15.84
CA GLY A 94 -8.91 -0.24 15.57
C GLY A 94 -8.54 -0.10 14.10
N GLY A 95 -7.90 1.00 13.79
CA GLY A 95 -7.36 1.27 12.46
C GLY A 95 -5.87 0.98 12.41
N TYR A 96 -5.44 0.30 11.36
CA TYR A 96 -4.04 -0.06 11.15
C TYR A 96 -3.62 0.34 9.75
N ARG A 97 -2.55 1.10 9.64
CA ARG A 97 -2.01 1.54 8.35
C ARG A 97 -0.49 1.62 8.41
N GLU A 98 0.14 1.10 7.38
CA GLU A 98 1.54 1.37 7.08
C GLU A 98 1.59 2.23 5.83
N HIS A 99 2.54 3.14 5.75
CA HIS A 99 2.60 4.08 4.63
C HIS A 99 4.06 4.34 4.25
N ASP A 100 4.38 4.01 3.02
CA ASP A 100 5.67 4.32 2.43
C ASP A 100 5.52 5.01 1.09
N ILE A 101 6.53 5.76 0.73
CA ILE A 101 6.67 6.36 -0.60
C ILE A 101 7.70 5.57 -1.37
N LEU A 102 7.30 5.08 -2.54
CA LEU A 102 8.12 4.22 -3.39
C LEU A 102 8.42 4.93 -4.70
N VAL A 103 9.68 4.90 -5.10
CA VAL A 103 10.11 5.37 -6.43
C VAL A 103 10.36 4.15 -7.30
N ILE A 104 9.71 4.10 -8.46
CA ILE A 104 9.84 2.96 -9.38
C ILE A 104 11.12 3.11 -10.19
N LYS A 105 11.99 2.11 -10.10
CA LYS A 105 13.24 2.02 -10.85
C LYS A 105 13.06 1.10 -12.06
N ASN A 106 14.14 0.81 -12.76
CA ASN A 106 14.07 0.03 -14.01
C ASN A 106 13.62 -1.43 -13.81
N ASP A 107 13.88 -2.02 -12.64
CA ASP A 107 13.49 -3.41 -12.35
C ASP A 107 13.02 -3.64 -10.91
N SER A 108 12.87 -2.56 -10.13
CA SER A 108 12.56 -2.64 -8.70
C SER A 108 11.93 -1.35 -8.21
N VAL A 109 11.79 -1.22 -6.90
CA VAL A 109 11.38 0.03 -6.27
C VAL A 109 12.37 0.42 -5.18
N GLU A 110 12.46 1.73 -4.93
CA GLU A 110 13.20 2.28 -3.81
C GLU A 110 12.22 2.89 -2.83
N ASN A 111 12.27 2.44 -1.58
CA ASN A 111 11.50 3.05 -0.51
C ASN A 111 12.29 4.25 0.04
N ILE A 112 11.75 5.44 -0.14
CA ILE A 112 12.41 6.68 0.28
C ILE A 112 11.93 7.18 1.64
N THR A 113 10.88 6.59 2.21
CA THR A 113 10.37 7.02 3.51
C THR A 113 11.32 6.68 4.63
N LYS A 114 11.85 5.46 4.63
CA LYS A 114 12.86 4.98 5.59
C LYS A 114 12.46 5.13 7.05
N PHE A 115 11.17 5.10 7.34
CA PHE A 115 10.67 5.11 8.69
C PHE A 115 10.61 3.67 9.22
N PRO A 116 11.03 3.42 10.47
CA PRO A 116 11.01 2.06 10.98
C PRO A 116 9.59 1.53 11.16
N PHE A 117 9.43 0.23 10.85
CA PHE A 117 8.15 -0.46 11.01
C PHE A 117 8.07 -1.15 12.36
N GLY A 118 6.85 -1.50 12.70
CA GLY A 118 6.55 -2.39 13.80
C GLY A 118 6.13 -1.67 15.09
N PRO A 119 5.47 -2.39 15.98
CA PRO A 119 4.94 -1.81 17.20
C PRO A 119 6.03 -1.28 18.14
N GLU A 120 7.24 -1.82 18.09
CA GLU A 120 8.35 -1.34 18.88
C GLU A 120 8.77 0.09 18.55
N HIS A 121 8.42 0.57 17.35
CA HIS A 121 8.72 1.93 16.90
C HIS A 121 7.51 2.84 16.90
N ASN A 122 6.30 2.26 16.73
CA ASN A 122 5.10 3.03 16.45
C ASN A 122 4.16 3.16 17.65
N VAL A 123 4.41 2.44 18.73
CA VAL A 123 3.62 2.52 19.94
C VAL A 123 4.28 3.46 20.93
N ILE A 124 3.54 4.51 21.32
CA ILE A 124 4.01 5.45 22.33
C ILE A 124 3.69 4.87 23.70
N LYS A 125 4.72 4.68 24.51
CA LYS A 125 4.56 4.20 25.87
C LYS A 125 4.43 5.39 26.82
N SER A 126 3.40 5.35 27.64
CA SER A 126 3.16 6.36 28.67
C SER A 126 3.73 5.92 30.02
#